data_adbbd71ef3ffd534fad26cdff1c23687
#
_entry.id   adbbd71ef3ffd534fad26cdff1c23687
#
_cell.length_a   1.000
_cell.length_b   1.000
_cell.length_c   1.000
_cell.angle_alpha   90.00
_cell.angle_beta   90.00
_cell.angle_gamma   90.00
#
_symmetry.space_group_name_H-M   'P 1'
#
loop_
_entity.id
_entity.type
_entity.pdbx_description
1 polymer ?
#
loop_
_entity_poly.entity_id
_entity_poly.type
_entity_poly.pdbx_seq_one_letter_code
_entity_poly.pdbx_strand_id
1 'polypeptide(L)'
;LEHPDIDTSYDRQNMLSDYASWCDDGIKAAEAKIPSLPERKDGRLYYAGMGASAAPGEVISDYLSAESGVELKVISSHLLPLGIEKKDILLAVSLSGSTEETLAVVEKAVQAGVRVIGFSSGGRLKDVCDKNGLVHIQLDKRLTSRSSFPLIFGRVLAAMESIVGMNQLVQNAVESWERTRKAM
;
A
#
# COMPACT_ATOMS: atom_id res chain seq x y z
N LEU A 1 6.06 -0.69 25.35
CA LEU A 1 6.30 -2.09 25.68
C LEU A 1 7.61 -2.18 26.47
N GLU A 2 7.55 -2.04 27.77
CA GLU A 2 8.64 -2.46 28.64
C GLU A 2 8.51 -3.98 28.85
N HIS A 3 9.11 -4.76 27.96
CA HIS A 3 9.33 -6.18 28.19
C HIS A 3 10.64 -6.31 28.98
N PRO A 4 10.60 -6.69 30.27
CA PRO A 4 11.78 -6.71 31.14
C PRO A 4 12.89 -7.67 30.69
N ASP A 5 12.60 -8.53 29.71
CA ASP A 5 13.51 -9.57 29.24
C ASP A 5 14.10 -9.29 27.85
N ILE A 6 13.82 -8.13 27.23
CA ILE A 6 14.38 -7.79 25.92
C ILE A 6 15.63 -6.93 26.10
N ASP A 7 16.80 -7.47 25.73
CA ASP A 7 18.03 -6.68 25.66
C ASP A 7 17.97 -5.71 24.48
N THR A 8 17.68 -4.45 24.76
CA THR A 8 17.57 -3.38 23.75
C THR A 8 18.92 -2.83 23.30
N SER A 9 20.04 -3.31 23.86
CA SER A 9 21.39 -2.82 23.52
C SER A 9 21.73 -3.03 22.03
N TYR A 10 21.10 -4.01 21.39
CA TYR A 10 21.25 -4.32 19.97
C TYR A 10 20.33 -3.50 19.04
N ASP A 11 19.31 -2.83 19.58
CA ASP A 11 18.37 -2.00 18.79
C ASP A 11 18.92 -0.58 18.59
N ARG A 12 20.06 -0.49 17.92
CA ARG A 12 20.76 0.77 17.62
C ARG A 12 19.92 1.78 16.83
N GLN A 13 18.89 1.35 16.15
CA GLN A 13 18.00 2.16 15.31
C GLN A 13 16.64 2.42 15.96
N ASN A 14 16.44 1.97 17.20
CA ASN A 14 15.19 2.10 17.94
C ASN A 14 13.98 1.53 17.17
N MET A 15 14.18 0.40 16.49
CA MET A 15 13.11 -0.25 15.69
C MET A 15 11.99 -0.81 16.56
N LEU A 16 12.27 -1.17 17.82
CA LEU A 16 11.24 -1.61 18.76
C LEU A 16 10.18 -0.53 18.98
N SER A 17 10.58 0.74 19.01
CA SER A 17 9.65 1.87 19.08
C SER A 17 8.74 1.96 17.84
N ASP A 18 9.30 1.73 16.64
CA ASP A 18 8.52 1.68 15.41
C ASP A 18 7.46 0.55 15.46
N TYR A 19 7.84 -0.63 15.94
CA TYR A 19 6.91 -1.75 16.08
C TYR A 19 5.85 -1.53 17.17
N ALA A 20 6.20 -0.83 18.24
CA ALA A 20 5.24 -0.47 19.28
C ALA A 20 4.12 0.45 18.78
N SER A 21 4.40 1.29 17.77
CA SER A 21 3.41 2.18 17.16
C SER A 21 2.60 1.54 16.02
N TRP A 22 2.82 0.29 15.66
CA TRP A 22 2.24 -0.33 14.47
C TRP A 22 0.71 -0.24 14.40
N CYS A 23 0.01 -0.54 15.49
CA CYS A 23 -1.45 -0.47 15.51
C CYS A 23 -1.94 0.97 15.31
N ASP A 24 -1.34 1.93 16.00
CA ASP A 24 -1.69 3.35 15.89
C ASP A 24 -1.38 3.91 14.50
N ASP A 25 -0.24 3.53 13.93
CA ASP A 25 0.15 3.92 12.58
C ASP A 25 -0.81 3.36 11.53
N GLY A 26 -1.22 2.10 11.67
CA GLY A 26 -2.18 1.45 10.79
C GLY A 26 -3.56 2.11 10.83
N ILE A 27 -4.08 2.35 12.03
CA ILE A 27 -5.36 3.05 12.25
C ILE A 27 -5.32 4.43 11.62
N LYS A 28 -4.32 5.24 11.99
CA LYS A 28 -4.14 6.60 11.47
C LYS A 28 -4.04 6.62 9.94
N ALA A 29 -3.32 5.67 9.36
CA ALA A 29 -3.14 5.58 7.91
C ALA A 29 -4.44 5.19 7.19
N ALA A 30 -5.20 4.26 7.75
CA ALA A 30 -6.46 3.79 7.18
C ALA A 30 -7.56 4.86 7.24
N GLU A 31 -7.63 5.65 8.32
CA GLU A 31 -8.61 6.73 8.50
C GLU A 31 -8.21 8.04 7.80
N ALA A 32 -6.95 8.15 7.35
CA ALA A 32 -6.49 9.38 6.72
C ALA A 32 -7.18 9.61 5.38
N LYS A 33 -7.63 10.85 5.16
CA LYS A 33 -8.30 11.25 3.92
C LYS A 33 -7.47 10.90 2.69
N ILE A 34 -8.12 10.28 1.72
CA ILE A 34 -7.57 10.01 0.38
C ILE A 34 -8.15 10.97 -0.65
N PRO A 35 -7.42 11.27 -1.74
CA PRO A 35 -7.98 12.04 -2.86
C PRO A 35 -9.12 11.27 -3.54
N SER A 36 -9.88 11.95 -4.40
CA SER A 36 -10.85 11.28 -5.26
C SER A 36 -10.14 10.29 -6.18
N LEU A 37 -10.58 9.04 -6.16
CA LEU A 37 -10.01 7.96 -6.95
C LEU A 37 -10.96 7.54 -8.08
N PRO A 38 -10.43 6.97 -9.17
CA PRO A 38 -11.26 6.42 -10.22
C PRO A 38 -12.03 5.20 -9.72
N GLU A 39 -13.33 5.18 -9.90
CA GLU A 39 -14.13 4.00 -9.62
C GLU A 39 -13.74 2.85 -10.56
N ARG A 40 -13.71 1.63 -10.01
CA ARG A 40 -13.62 0.42 -10.80
C ARG A 40 -15.00 0.12 -11.39
N LYS A 41 -15.08 0.09 -12.72
CA LYS A 41 -16.28 -0.39 -13.41
C LYS A 41 -16.16 -1.90 -13.65
N ASP A 42 -15.47 -2.30 -14.71
CA ASP A 42 -15.26 -3.69 -15.15
C ASP A 42 -13.77 -4.02 -15.38
N GLY A 43 -12.87 -3.11 -14.98
CA GLY A 43 -11.44 -3.28 -15.08
C GLY A 43 -10.85 -4.22 -14.02
N ARG A 44 -9.71 -4.82 -14.34
CA ARG A 44 -8.92 -5.62 -13.39
C ARG A 44 -8.13 -4.72 -12.47
N LEU A 45 -7.80 -5.25 -11.30
CA LEU A 45 -6.98 -4.57 -10.31
C LEU A 45 -5.59 -5.19 -10.27
N TYR A 46 -4.59 -4.32 -10.26
CA TYR A 46 -3.19 -4.68 -10.15
C TYR A 46 -2.54 -3.91 -9.02
N TYR A 47 -1.62 -4.55 -8.34
CA TYR A 47 -0.79 -3.96 -7.31
C TYR A 47 0.67 -4.22 -7.66
N ALA A 48 1.48 -3.19 -7.85
CA ALA A 48 2.91 -3.33 -8.10
C ALA A 48 3.72 -2.86 -6.89
N GLY A 49 4.54 -3.74 -6.34
CA GLY A 49 5.41 -3.43 -5.20
C GLY A 49 6.51 -4.47 -5.08
N MET A 50 7.66 -4.08 -4.50
CA MET A 50 8.81 -4.96 -4.33
C MET A 50 9.12 -5.19 -2.85
N GLY A 51 9.49 -6.42 -2.50
CA GLY A 51 9.87 -6.79 -1.14
C GLY A 51 8.81 -6.41 -0.10
N ALA A 52 9.19 -5.65 0.93
CA ALA A 52 8.26 -5.24 1.97
C ALA A 52 7.10 -4.35 1.47
N SER A 53 7.25 -3.70 0.31
CA SER A 53 6.15 -2.96 -0.31
C SER A 53 5.17 -3.86 -1.07
N ALA A 54 5.50 -5.12 -1.36
CA ALA A 54 4.57 -6.09 -1.96
C ALA A 54 3.63 -6.70 -0.92
N ALA A 55 4.12 -6.97 0.28
CA ALA A 55 3.39 -7.69 1.33
C ALA A 55 1.99 -7.11 1.65
N PRO A 56 1.78 -5.80 1.75
CA PRO A 56 0.43 -5.25 1.93
C PRO A 56 -0.53 -5.64 0.80
N GLY A 57 -0.03 -5.67 -0.45
CA GLY A 57 -0.82 -6.07 -1.61
C GLY A 57 -1.22 -7.54 -1.57
N GLU A 58 -0.33 -8.43 -1.12
CA GLU A 58 -0.61 -9.86 -0.96
C GLU A 58 -1.70 -10.09 0.08
N VAL A 59 -1.59 -9.47 1.26
CA VAL A 59 -2.61 -9.59 2.31
C VAL A 59 -3.97 -9.06 1.85
N ILE A 60 -4.00 -7.91 1.17
CA ILE A 60 -5.24 -7.34 0.64
C ILE A 60 -5.83 -8.23 -0.46
N SER A 61 -5.00 -8.81 -1.33
CA SER A 61 -5.43 -9.72 -2.39
C SER A 61 -6.14 -10.95 -1.82
N ASP A 62 -5.54 -11.59 -0.82
CA ASP A 62 -6.11 -12.76 -0.16
C ASP A 62 -7.45 -12.43 0.51
N TYR A 63 -7.49 -11.30 1.24
CA TYR A 63 -8.71 -10.84 1.90
C TYR A 63 -9.84 -10.54 0.91
N LEU A 64 -9.58 -9.79 -0.16
CA LEU A 64 -10.58 -9.46 -1.17
C LEU A 64 -11.10 -10.70 -1.90
N SER A 65 -10.22 -11.64 -2.21
CA SER A 65 -10.59 -12.91 -2.85
C SER A 65 -11.54 -13.72 -1.97
N ALA A 66 -11.27 -13.79 -0.66
CA ALA A 66 -12.07 -14.54 0.29
C ALA A 66 -13.44 -13.91 0.56
N GLU A 67 -13.50 -12.57 0.73
CA GLU A 67 -14.70 -11.87 1.19
C GLU A 67 -15.60 -11.37 0.07
N SER A 68 -15.06 -11.15 -1.14
CA SER A 68 -15.81 -10.49 -2.21
C SER A 68 -15.66 -11.14 -3.59
N GLY A 69 -14.74 -12.07 -3.75
CA GLY A 69 -14.36 -12.59 -5.07
C GLY A 69 -13.69 -11.56 -5.99
N VAL A 70 -13.30 -10.40 -5.47
CA VAL A 70 -12.55 -9.40 -6.22
C VAL A 70 -11.09 -9.83 -6.31
N GLU A 71 -10.59 -10.03 -7.53
CA GLU A 71 -9.20 -10.39 -7.78
C GLU A 71 -8.32 -9.15 -7.81
N LEU A 72 -7.28 -9.11 -6.97
CA LEU A 72 -6.17 -8.15 -7.01
C LEU A 72 -4.89 -8.89 -7.40
N LYS A 73 -4.33 -8.61 -8.58
CA LYS A 73 -3.10 -9.25 -9.05
C LYS A 73 -1.86 -8.52 -8.55
N VAL A 74 -1.05 -9.17 -7.75
CA VAL A 74 0.21 -8.61 -7.25
C VAL A 74 1.34 -8.84 -8.24
N ILE A 75 2.09 -7.78 -8.52
CA ILE A 75 3.25 -7.74 -9.44
C ILE A 75 4.50 -7.44 -8.60
N SER A 76 5.35 -8.44 -8.41
CA SER A 76 6.63 -8.32 -7.70
C SER A 76 7.82 -8.45 -8.65
N SER A 77 7.70 -7.87 -9.85
CA SER A 77 8.71 -7.89 -10.91
C SER A 77 8.68 -6.60 -11.72
N HIS A 78 9.63 -6.45 -12.65
CA HIS A 78 9.67 -5.32 -13.59
C HIS A 78 8.80 -5.51 -14.85
N LEU A 79 8.00 -6.58 -14.88
CA LEU A 79 7.18 -6.94 -16.04
C LEU A 79 5.72 -6.54 -15.81
N LEU A 80 5.21 -5.69 -16.69
CA LEU A 80 3.78 -5.42 -16.76
C LEU A 80 3.08 -6.64 -17.38
N PRO A 81 1.98 -7.17 -16.76
CA PRO A 81 1.24 -8.29 -17.31
C PRO A 81 0.76 -8.05 -18.74
N LEU A 82 0.82 -9.08 -19.59
CA LEU A 82 0.27 -9.03 -20.92
C LEU A 82 -1.25 -8.86 -20.87
N GLY A 83 -1.79 -8.10 -21.82
CA GLY A 83 -3.23 -7.86 -21.93
C GLY A 83 -3.80 -6.90 -20.89
N ILE A 84 -2.97 -6.11 -20.21
CA ILE A 84 -3.45 -5.00 -19.39
C ILE A 84 -4.14 -3.96 -20.30
N GLU A 85 -5.24 -3.38 -19.83
CA GLU A 85 -6.10 -2.51 -20.62
C GLU A 85 -6.31 -1.15 -19.93
N LYS A 86 -6.73 -0.14 -20.71
CA LYS A 86 -7.00 1.23 -20.19
C LYS A 86 -8.05 1.28 -19.07
N LYS A 87 -8.98 0.31 -19.04
CA LYS A 87 -10.00 0.22 -18.00
C LYS A 87 -9.46 -0.34 -16.68
N ASP A 88 -8.29 -0.98 -16.71
CA ASP A 88 -7.65 -1.56 -15.53
C ASP A 88 -7.08 -0.45 -14.61
N ILE A 89 -6.87 -0.79 -13.34
CA ILE A 89 -6.28 0.10 -12.34
C ILE A 89 -5.03 -0.55 -11.79
N LEU A 90 -3.94 0.20 -11.74
CA LEU A 90 -2.67 -0.19 -11.13
C LEU A 90 -2.39 0.67 -9.90
N LEU A 91 -2.30 0.02 -8.73
CA LEU A 91 -1.75 0.63 -7.52
C LEU A 91 -0.25 0.35 -7.51
N ALA A 92 0.56 1.40 -7.62
CA ALA A 92 2.01 1.30 -7.66
C ALA A 92 2.59 1.76 -6.32
N VAL A 93 3.22 0.86 -5.58
CA VAL A 93 3.67 1.10 -4.21
C VAL A 93 5.19 0.96 -4.11
N SER A 94 5.83 2.05 -3.73
CA SER A 94 7.26 2.09 -3.44
C SER A 94 7.50 3.10 -2.33
N LEU A 95 7.85 2.67 -1.13
CA LEU A 95 8.06 3.57 0.00
C LEU A 95 9.06 4.68 -0.33
N SER A 96 10.20 4.35 -0.92
CA SER A 96 11.21 5.32 -1.35
C SER A 96 10.80 6.14 -2.59
N GLY A 97 9.86 5.61 -3.37
CA GLY A 97 9.51 6.14 -4.68
C GLY A 97 10.58 5.97 -5.76
N SER A 98 11.61 5.16 -5.51
CA SER A 98 12.76 5.02 -6.40
C SER A 98 13.12 3.58 -6.74
N THR A 99 12.20 2.63 -6.49
CA THR A 99 12.38 1.21 -6.84
C THR A 99 12.28 1.04 -8.35
N GLU A 100 13.37 0.65 -9.00
CA GLU A 100 13.47 0.59 -10.48
C GLU A 100 12.43 -0.35 -11.10
N GLU A 101 12.17 -1.50 -10.49
CA GLU A 101 11.17 -2.45 -10.97
C GLU A 101 9.76 -1.87 -10.94
N THR A 102 9.40 -1.18 -9.85
CA THR A 102 8.09 -0.52 -9.72
C THR A 102 7.97 0.60 -10.75
N LEU A 103 9.01 1.40 -10.94
CA LEU A 103 9.04 2.47 -11.92
C LEU A 103 8.90 1.94 -13.35
N ALA A 104 9.60 0.85 -13.69
CA ALA A 104 9.49 0.22 -15.00
C ALA A 104 8.06 -0.28 -15.31
N VAL A 105 7.35 -0.83 -14.30
CA VAL A 105 5.95 -1.22 -14.43
C VAL A 105 5.06 0.00 -14.65
N VAL A 106 5.27 1.07 -13.86
CA VAL A 106 4.49 2.33 -13.97
C VAL A 106 4.66 2.98 -15.33
N GLU A 107 5.89 3.12 -15.81
CA GLU A 107 6.16 3.73 -17.12
C GLU A 107 5.46 2.99 -18.26
N LYS A 108 5.49 1.66 -18.26
CA LYS A 108 4.78 0.83 -19.23
C LYS A 108 3.26 0.96 -19.09
N ALA A 109 2.73 0.99 -17.88
CA ALA A 109 1.31 1.17 -17.61
C ALA A 109 0.80 2.53 -18.11
N VAL A 110 1.58 3.59 -17.89
CA VAL A 110 1.28 4.94 -18.41
C VAL A 110 1.25 4.95 -19.94
N GLN A 111 2.26 4.33 -20.58
CA GLN A 111 2.29 4.21 -22.05
C GLN A 111 1.08 3.44 -22.60
N ALA A 112 0.61 2.41 -21.87
CA ALA A 112 -0.58 1.65 -22.23
C ALA A 112 -1.90 2.39 -21.91
N GLY A 113 -1.84 3.56 -21.27
CA GLY A 113 -2.99 4.36 -20.88
C GLY A 113 -3.77 3.79 -19.68
N VAL A 114 -3.15 2.92 -18.89
CA VAL A 114 -3.72 2.35 -17.65
C VAL A 114 -3.85 3.43 -16.59
N ARG A 115 -4.91 3.36 -15.79
CA ARG A 115 -5.10 4.26 -14.65
C ARG A 115 -4.17 3.87 -13.52
N VAL A 116 -3.17 4.70 -13.24
CA VAL A 116 -2.17 4.44 -12.19
C VAL A 116 -2.44 5.32 -10.98
N ILE A 117 -2.32 4.73 -9.79
CA ILE A 117 -2.35 5.41 -8.49
C ILE A 117 -1.02 5.10 -7.81
N GLY A 118 -0.18 6.11 -7.60
CA GLY A 118 1.12 5.97 -6.96
C GLY A 118 1.06 6.15 -5.45
N PHE A 119 1.81 5.32 -4.72
CA PHE A 119 1.98 5.42 -3.27
C PHE A 119 3.46 5.46 -2.94
N SER A 120 3.94 6.57 -2.41
CA SER A 120 5.34 6.71 -1.99
C SER A 120 5.55 7.84 -0.99
N SER A 121 6.71 7.88 -0.36
CA SER A 121 7.13 9.04 0.46
C SER A 121 7.72 10.19 -0.38
N GLY A 122 7.62 10.11 -1.70
CA GLY A 122 8.20 11.05 -2.67
C GLY A 122 8.99 10.31 -3.75
N GLY A 123 10.12 10.88 -4.17
CA GLY A 123 11.01 10.28 -5.16
C GLY A 123 10.44 10.23 -6.58
N ARG A 124 11.10 9.48 -7.46
CA ARG A 124 10.76 9.41 -8.89
C ARG A 124 9.32 8.96 -9.17
N LEU A 125 8.72 8.14 -8.31
CA LEU A 125 7.33 7.72 -8.50
C LEU A 125 6.38 8.92 -8.37
N LYS A 126 6.63 9.81 -7.40
CA LYS A 126 5.87 11.06 -7.29
C LYS A 126 6.06 11.94 -8.52
N ASP A 127 7.31 12.11 -8.99
CA ASP A 127 7.61 12.92 -10.17
C ASP A 127 6.90 12.38 -11.41
N VAL A 128 6.86 11.06 -11.59
CA VAL A 128 6.13 10.40 -12.69
C VAL A 128 4.62 10.66 -12.58
N CYS A 129 4.06 10.57 -11.37
CA CYS A 129 2.65 10.86 -11.16
C CYS A 129 2.33 12.33 -11.50
N ASP A 130 3.10 13.27 -10.97
CA ASP A 130 2.92 14.71 -11.20
C ASP A 130 3.01 15.04 -12.69
N LYS A 131 4.03 14.53 -13.38
CA LYS A 131 4.26 14.77 -14.83
C LYS A 131 3.12 14.25 -15.71
N ASN A 132 2.47 13.16 -15.32
CA ASN A 132 1.43 12.51 -16.13
C ASN A 132 0.01 12.79 -15.61
N GLY A 133 -0.17 13.67 -14.63
CA GLY A 133 -1.47 14.00 -14.03
C GLY A 133 -2.13 12.81 -13.34
N LEU A 134 -1.33 11.89 -12.77
CA LEU A 134 -1.79 10.71 -12.06
C LEU A 134 -2.00 11.03 -10.57
N VAL A 135 -2.85 10.25 -9.93
CA VAL A 135 -3.04 10.38 -8.49
C VAL A 135 -1.82 9.86 -7.75
N HIS A 136 -1.30 10.66 -6.83
CA HIS A 136 -0.26 10.25 -5.89
C HIS A 136 -0.78 10.35 -4.46
N ILE A 137 -0.63 9.26 -3.70
CA ILE A 137 -0.96 9.19 -2.28
C ILE A 137 0.35 9.19 -1.50
N GLN A 138 0.54 10.22 -0.70
CA GLN A 138 1.73 10.38 0.13
C GLN A 138 1.76 9.31 1.24
N LEU A 139 2.91 8.65 1.39
CA LEU A 139 3.22 7.76 2.50
C LEU A 139 4.17 8.45 3.47
N ASP A 140 3.93 8.28 4.76
CA ASP A 140 4.87 8.69 5.79
C ASP A 140 6.09 7.75 5.79
N LYS A 141 7.29 8.32 5.83
CA LYS A 141 8.51 7.54 5.83
C LYS A 141 8.87 7.11 7.26
N ARG A 142 9.07 5.81 7.46
CA ARG A 142 9.68 5.24 8.65
C ARG A 142 11.12 4.83 8.37
N LEU A 143 11.83 4.36 9.39
CA LEU A 143 13.24 3.95 9.29
C LEU A 143 13.44 2.86 8.24
N THR A 144 12.54 1.87 8.19
CA THR A 144 12.62 0.78 7.23
C THR A 144 11.29 0.53 6.52
N SER A 145 11.35 -0.14 5.38
CA SER A 145 10.14 -0.56 4.67
C SER A 145 9.31 -1.57 5.47
N ARG A 146 9.94 -2.35 6.36
CA ARG A 146 9.24 -3.31 7.22
C ARG A 146 8.43 -2.62 8.31
N SER A 147 9.02 -1.63 8.98
CA SER A 147 8.32 -0.84 10.00
C SER A 147 7.20 0.02 9.39
N SER A 148 7.24 0.26 8.08
CA SER A 148 6.22 1.01 7.34
C SER A 148 5.03 0.16 6.86
N PHE A 149 5.01 -1.17 7.12
CA PHE A 149 3.93 -2.05 6.68
C PHE A 149 2.53 -1.52 7.04
N PRO A 150 2.21 -1.17 8.31
CA PRO A 150 0.87 -0.73 8.67
C PRO A 150 0.47 0.60 8.00
N LEU A 151 1.44 1.50 7.80
CA LEU A 151 1.20 2.76 7.07
C LEU A 151 0.84 2.50 5.60
N ILE A 152 1.58 1.63 4.92
CA ILE A 152 1.31 1.25 3.54
C ILE A 152 -0.02 0.52 3.46
N PHE A 153 -0.21 -0.49 4.31
CA PHE A 153 -1.42 -1.30 4.35
C PHE A 153 -2.67 -0.44 4.56
N GLY A 154 -2.69 0.43 5.58
CA GLY A 154 -3.82 1.30 5.86
C GLY A 154 -4.16 2.25 4.71
N ARG A 155 -3.15 2.90 4.10
CA ARG A 155 -3.37 3.81 2.96
C ARG A 155 -3.87 3.08 1.72
N VAL A 156 -3.32 1.91 1.42
CA VAL A 156 -3.77 1.09 0.28
C VAL A 156 -5.17 0.55 0.53
N LEU A 157 -5.47 0.10 1.75
CA LEU A 157 -6.80 -0.41 2.10
C LEU A 157 -7.88 0.66 1.94
N ALA A 158 -7.63 1.89 2.41
CA ALA A 158 -8.54 3.03 2.22
C ALA A 158 -8.77 3.33 0.73
N ALA A 159 -7.73 3.26 -0.08
CA ALA A 159 -7.86 3.43 -1.53
C ALA A 159 -8.67 2.28 -2.16
N MET A 160 -8.41 1.05 -1.75
CA MET A 160 -9.15 -0.13 -2.24
C MET A 160 -10.63 -0.06 -1.88
N GLU A 161 -10.98 0.33 -0.64
CA GLU A 161 -12.37 0.55 -0.25
C GLU A 161 -13.10 1.50 -1.21
N SER A 162 -12.45 2.63 -1.54
CA SER A 162 -13.00 3.61 -2.49
C SER A 162 -13.12 3.07 -3.92
N ILE A 163 -12.11 2.28 -4.39
CA ILE A 163 -12.05 1.77 -5.77
C ILE A 163 -13.05 0.65 -6.01
N VAL A 164 -13.22 -0.25 -5.04
CA VAL A 164 -14.09 -1.43 -5.18
C VAL A 164 -15.52 -1.18 -4.67
N GLY A 165 -15.76 -0.06 -3.98
CA GLY A 165 -17.06 0.25 -3.42
C GLY A 165 -17.48 -0.68 -2.28
N MET A 166 -16.52 -1.30 -1.60
CA MET A 166 -16.79 -2.18 -0.45
C MET A 166 -16.72 -1.35 0.84
N ASN A 167 -17.87 -1.04 1.39
CA ASN A 167 -17.92 -0.41 2.70
C ASN A 167 -17.43 -1.40 3.78
N GLN A 168 -16.67 -0.92 4.77
CA GLN A 168 -16.17 -1.65 5.94
C GLN A 168 -14.77 -2.27 5.85
N LEU A 169 -14.05 -2.21 4.72
CA LEU A 169 -12.67 -2.70 4.68
C LEU A 169 -11.78 -1.99 5.72
N VAL A 170 -11.87 -0.66 5.74
CA VAL A 170 -11.14 0.19 6.69
C VAL A 170 -11.62 -0.09 8.12
N GLN A 171 -12.93 -0.12 8.34
CA GLN A 171 -13.50 -0.33 9.67
C GLN A 171 -13.06 -1.68 10.28
N ASN A 172 -13.13 -2.76 9.52
CA ASN A 172 -12.70 -4.10 9.96
C ASN A 172 -11.22 -4.13 10.35
N ALA A 173 -10.36 -3.46 9.57
CA ALA A 173 -8.94 -3.36 9.88
C ALA A 173 -8.68 -2.53 11.15
N VAL A 174 -9.35 -1.39 11.30
CA VAL A 174 -9.26 -0.53 12.48
C VAL A 174 -9.65 -1.30 13.74
N GLU A 175 -10.80 -1.98 13.73
CA GLU A 175 -11.26 -2.80 14.86
C GLU A 175 -10.27 -3.92 15.20
N SER A 176 -9.65 -4.54 14.20
CA SER A 176 -8.63 -5.57 14.41
C SER A 176 -7.38 -4.98 15.08
N TRP A 177 -6.90 -3.84 14.61
CA TRP A 177 -5.76 -3.15 15.24
C TRP A 177 -6.07 -2.66 16.65
N GLU A 178 -7.27 -2.13 16.91
CA GLU A 178 -7.69 -1.74 18.26
C GLU A 178 -7.73 -2.91 19.24
N ARG A 179 -8.22 -4.09 18.79
CA ARG A 179 -8.18 -5.32 19.59
C ARG A 179 -6.76 -5.73 19.92
N THR A 180 -5.87 -5.70 18.91
CA THR A 180 -4.45 -6.04 19.08
C THR A 180 -3.78 -5.10 20.06
N ARG A 181 -3.97 -3.78 19.90
CA ARG A 181 -3.42 -2.75 20.80
C ARG A 181 -3.83 -2.95 22.27
N LYS A 182 -5.08 -3.35 22.51
CA LYS A 182 -5.58 -3.60 23.88
C LYS A 182 -4.99 -4.88 24.50
N ALA A 183 -4.51 -5.81 23.67
CA ALA A 183 -3.92 -7.07 24.12
C ALA A 183 -2.40 -6.98 24.34
N MET A 184 -1.75 -5.91 23.92
CA MET A 184 -0.32 -5.61 24.13
C MET A 184 -0.09 -4.88 25.45
#